data_6bb7ff59ad639e4e2e9103367ae34ed5
#
_entry.id   6bb7ff59ad639e4e2e9103367ae34ed5
#
_cell.length_a   1.000
_cell.length_b   1.000
_cell.length_c   1.000
_cell.angle_alpha   90.00
_cell.angle_beta   90.00
_cell.angle_gamma   90.00
#
_symmetry.space_group_name_H-M   'P 1'
#
loop_
_entity.id
_entity.type
_entity.pdbx_description
1 polymer ?
#
loop_
_entity_poly.entity_id
_entity_poly.type
_entity_poly.pdbx_seq_one_letter_code
_entity_poly.pdbx_strand_id
1 'polypeptide(L)'
;LKNKSNHFYFSFIMAFIDVLEQFRNYLKGILDSSNERENEAETIDNIRKGINFKGSNLWVLIFAIFIASLGLNVNSTAVIIGAMLISPLMGPIMGIGLGVGINDFELIKTSFRNLAIATIFGILTSTLYFLISPLNEARSELLARTTPTIYDVLIAFFGGLAGIVASSTRLKGNVIPGVAIATALMPPLCTAGFGIASGNLTYFFGAFYLYMINSVFIAFATTLGVKLMHFSKKTFVDPVRGKKVQQIVYTIIFVTMVPSIYITYNMIKTNIFETNANRFITNEINFPNTFVVNKHILQDSISVTLIGKEVPEDYLAILRQKLSQYKLEGTRLSVLQGLTQEKEKGQ
;
A
#
# COMPACT_ATOMS: atom_id res chain seq x y z
N LEU A 1 -46.75 28.31 -25.84
CA LEU A 1 -45.55 28.50 -25.00
C LEU A 1 -44.94 27.16 -24.56
N LYS A 2 -45.75 26.15 -24.25
CA LYS A 2 -45.27 24.80 -23.75
C LYS A 2 -44.48 23.98 -24.79
N ASN A 3 -44.75 24.18 -26.09
CA ASN A 3 -44.09 23.45 -27.18
C ASN A 3 -42.69 24.00 -27.53
N LYS A 4 -42.42 25.28 -27.32
CA LYS A 4 -41.10 25.89 -27.53
C LYS A 4 -40.07 25.49 -26.44
N SER A 5 -40.54 25.27 -25.21
CA SER A 5 -39.70 24.84 -24.10
C SER A 5 -39.18 23.40 -24.30
N ASN A 6 -40.06 22.49 -24.76
CA ASN A 6 -39.66 21.08 -25.02
C ASN A 6 -38.64 20.95 -26.17
N HIS A 7 -38.76 21.82 -27.20
CA HIS A 7 -37.79 21.82 -28.31
C HIS A 7 -36.41 22.34 -27.88
N PHE A 8 -36.37 23.30 -26.96
CA PHE A 8 -35.12 23.81 -26.41
C PHE A 8 -34.40 22.80 -25.54
N TYR A 9 -35.11 22.10 -24.64
CA TYR A 9 -34.55 21.03 -23.82
C TYR A 9 -34.06 19.88 -24.67
N PHE A 10 -34.79 19.47 -25.69
CA PHE A 10 -34.39 18.41 -26.59
C PHE A 10 -33.12 18.78 -27.39
N SER A 11 -33.06 19.99 -27.93
CA SER A 11 -31.87 20.49 -28.64
C SER A 11 -30.64 20.58 -27.71
N PHE A 12 -30.82 21.01 -26.45
CA PHE A 12 -29.75 21.05 -25.44
C PHE A 12 -29.24 19.68 -25.09
N ILE A 13 -30.12 18.68 -24.88
CA ILE A 13 -29.76 17.31 -24.59
C ILE A 13 -28.99 16.69 -25.77
N MET A 14 -29.43 16.89 -26.99
CA MET A 14 -28.74 16.42 -28.19
C MET A 14 -27.35 17.03 -28.34
N ALA A 15 -27.21 18.34 -28.15
CA ALA A 15 -25.91 19.01 -28.17
C ALA A 15 -24.97 18.51 -27.07
N PHE A 16 -25.51 18.23 -25.88
CA PHE A 16 -24.73 17.67 -24.79
C PHE A 16 -24.26 16.22 -25.10
N ILE A 17 -25.11 15.40 -25.71
CA ILE A 17 -24.76 14.04 -26.17
C ILE A 17 -23.67 14.11 -27.25
N ASP A 18 -23.77 15.02 -28.21
CA ASP A 18 -22.76 15.20 -29.25
C ASP A 18 -21.41 15.62 -28.68
N VAL A 19 -21.38 16.53 -27.69
CA VAL A 19 -20.16 16.94 -26.99
C VAL A 19 -19.56 15.77 -26.23
N LEU A 20 -20.38 14.96 -25.55
CA LEU A 20 -19.91 13.76 -24.85
C LEU A 20 -19.34 12.72 -25.83
N GLU A 21 -19.94 12.57 -26.99
CA GLU A 21 -19.50 11.65 -28.04
C GLU A 21 -18.18 12.11 -28.70
N GLN A 22 -18.05 13.40 -28.97
CA GLN A 22 -16.79 14.00 -29.43
C GLN A 22 -15.68 13.87 -28.38
N PHE A 23 -15.98 14.14 -27.13
CA PHE A 23 -15.03 13.96 -26.01
C PHE A 23 -14.61 12.50 -25.85
N ARG A 24 -15.55 11.55 -25.93
CA ARG A 24 -15.27 10.11 -25.92
C ARG A 24 -14.36 9.69 -27.07
N ASN A 25 -14.63 10.20 -28.29
CA ASN A 25 -13.83 9.87 -29.46
C ASN A 25 -12.42 10.49 -29.40
N TYR A 26 -12.32 11.70 -28.86
CA TYR A 26 -11.03 12.35 -28.58
C TYR A 26 -10.22 11.56 -27.52
N LEU A 27 -10.85 11.17 -26.42
CA LEU A 27 -10.20 10.32 -25.41
C LEU A 27 -9.77 8.96 -25.98
N LYS A 28 -10.61 8.34 -26.82
CA LYS A 28 -10.22 7.09 -27.49
C LYS A 28 -8.98 7.28 -28.34
N GLY A 29 -8.85 8.38 -29.08
CA GLY A 29 -7.67 8.66 -29.90
C GLY A 29 -6.39 8.87 -29.07
N ILE A 30 -6.49 9.54 -27.93
CA ILE A 30 -5.34 9.76 -27.01
C ILE A 30 -4.96 8.47 -26.28
N LEU A 31 -5.96 7.67 -25.87
CA LEU A 31 -5.74 6.43 -25.09
C LEU A 31 -5.47 5.22 -25.98
N ASP A 32 -5.56 5.36 -27.29
CA ASP A 32 -5.29 4.27 -28.22
C ASP A 32 -3.78 4.02 -28.32
N SER A 33 -3.34 2.99 -27.63
CA SER A 33 -1.96 2.51 -27.65
C SER A 33 -1.73 1.40 -28.69
N SER A 34 -2.67 1.16 -29.60
CA SER A 34 -2.59 0.04 -30.57
C SER A 34 -1.32 0.07 -31.43
N ASN A 35 -0.87 1.26 -31.83
CA ASN A 35 0.34 1.45 -32.64
C ASN A 35 1.65 1.28 -31.86
N GLU A 36 1.61 1.44 -30.53
CA GLU A 36 2.76 1.33 -29.65
C GLU A 36 2.91 -0.07 -29.04
N ARG A 37 1.89 -0.92 -29.22
CA ARG A 37 1.91 -2.28 -28.67
C ARG A 37 2.98 -3.13 -29.34
N GLU A 38 3.72 -3.84 -28.49
CA GLU A 38 4.60 -4.91 -28.89
C GLU A 38 3.77 -6.14 -29.34
N ASN A 39 4.36 -6.99 -30.16
CA ASN A 39 3.70 -8.25 -30.51
C ASN A 39 3.47 -9.08 -29.23
N GLU A 40 2.29 -9.71 -29.13
CA GLU A 40 1.90 -10.55 -27.99
C GLU A 40 2.97 -11.60 -27.64
N ALA A 41 3.52 -12.29 -28.66
CA ALA A 41 4.56 -13.29 -28.48
C ALA A 41 5.83 -12.71 -27.85
N GLU A 42 6.20 -11.50 -28.26
CA GLU A 42 7.38 -10.79 -27.73
C GLU A 42 7.16 -10.31 -26.28
N THR A 43 5.97 -9.81 -25.96
CA THR A 43 5.58 -9.47 -24.59
C THR A 43 5.65 -10.68 -23.66
N ILE A 44 5.10 -11.82 -24.10
CA ILE A 44 5.15 -13.07 -23.34
C ILE A 44 6.59 -13.53 -23.13
N ASP A 45 7.44 -13.47 -24.15
CA ASP A 45 8.84 -13.87 -24.08
C ASP A 45 9.65 -12.97 -23.13
N ASN A 46 9.42 -11.66 -23.18
CA ASN A 46 10.06 -10.69 -22.30
C ASN A 46 9.72 -10.94 -20.83
N ILE A 47 8.43 -11.17 -20.51
CA ILE A 47 8.02 -11.51 -19.15
C ILE A 47 8.63 -12.85 -18.73
N ARG A 48 8.67 -13.87 -19.60
CA ARG A 48 9.30 -15.17 -19.33
C ARG A 48 10.79 -15.06 -19.02
N LYS A 49 11.53 -14.20 -19.72
CA LYS A 49 12.95 -13.93 -19.44
C LYS A 49 13.14 -13.33 -18.06
N GLY A 50 12.23 -12.45 -17.61
CA GLY A 50 12.27 -11.82 -16.29
C GLY A 50 11.93 -12.76 -15.12
N ILE A 51 11.39 -13.95 -15.36
CA ILE A 51 11.00 -14.88 -14.30
C ILE A 51 12.19 -15.66 -13.73
N ASN A 52 13.25 -15.85 -14.51
CA ASN A 52 14.35 -16.72 -14.13
C ASN A 52 15.21 -16.12 -12.99
N PHE A 53 15.18 -16.80 -11.82
CA PHE A 53 16.02 -16.51 -10.67
C PHE A 53 17.21 -17.50 -10.60
N LYS A 54 18.10 -17.44 -11.58
CA LYS A 54 19.33 -18.22 -11.62
C LYS A 54 20.51 -17.32 -11.95
N GLY A 55 21.68 -17.63 -11.42
CA GLY A 55 22.91 -16.93 -11.73
C GLY A 55 22.87 -15.46 -11.32
N SER A 56 23.08 -14.54 -12.27
CA SER A 56 23.20 -13.09 -12.02
C SER A 56 21.97 -12.47 -11.36
N ASN A 57 20.76 -12.91 -11.71
CA ASN A 57 19.53 -12.34 -11.14
C ASN A 57 19.41 -12.61 -9.63
N LEU A 58 19.89 -13.76 -9.16
CA LEU A 58 19.91 -14.08 -7.73
C LEU A 58 20.94 -13.22 -6.98
N TRP A 59 22.14 -13.03 -7.56
CA TRP A 59 23.15 -12.14 -6.97
C TRP A 59 22.68 -10.68 -6.93
N VAL A 60 22.06 -10.19 -8.00
CA VAL A 60 21.45 -8.86 -8.02
C VAL A 60 20.39 -8.70 -6.94
N LEU A 61 19.54 -9.72 -6.72
CA LEU A 61 18.57 -9.71 -5.64
C LEU A 61 19.26 -9.61 -4.27
N ILE A 62 20.27 -10.44 -4.02
CA ILE A 62 21.01 -10.44 -2.75
C ILE A 62 21.63 -9.05 -2.47
N PHE A 63 22.31 -8.45 -3.44
CA PHE A 63 22.89 -7.12 -3.28
C PHE A 63 21.82 -6.05 -3.09
N ALA A 64 20.71 -6.12 -3.83
CA ALA A 64 19.62 -5.20 -3.69
C ALA A 64 18.96 -5.30 -2.29
N ILE A 65 18.81 -6.50 -1.74
CA ILE A 65 18.31 -6.73 -0.38
C ILE A 65 19.28 -6.14 0.67
N PHE A 66 20.59 -6.31 0.50
CA PHE A 66 21.57 -5.67 1.38
C PHE A 66 21.45 -4.14 1.36
N ILE A 67 21.35 -3.53 0.17
CA ILE A 67 21.21 -2.09 0.02
C ILE A 67 19.89 -1.61 0.63
N ALA A 68 18.79 -2.32 0.39
CA ALA A 68 17.50 -1.99 0.98
C ALA A 68 17.51 -2.10 2.52
N SER A 69 18.13 -3.15 3.06
CA SER A 69 18.26 -3.36 4.50
C SER A 69 19.12 -2.27 5.16
N LEU A 70 20.22 -1.86 4.49
CA LEU A 70 21.01 -0.68 4.89
C LEU A 70 20.15 0.58 4.88
N GLY A 71 19.41 0.83 3.79
CA GLY A 71 18.52 1.99 3.67
C GLY A 71 17.47 2.06 4.76
N LEU A 72 16.84 0.93 5.10
CA LEU A 72 15.88 0.79 6.19
C LEU A 72 16.52 1.08 7.55
N ASN A 73 17.72 0.54 7.77
CA ASN A 73 18.45 0.68 9.01
C ASN A 73 18.89 2.12 9.29
N VAL A 74 19.36 2.84 8.25
CA VAL A 74 19.73 4.26 8.37
C VAL A 74 18.57 5.22 8.12
N ASN A 75 17.33 4.71 7.93
CA ASN A 75 16.13 5.47 7.66
C ASN A 75 16.23 6.38 6.42
N SER A 76 16.87 5.88 5.35
CA SER A 76 17.08 6.61 4.10
C SER A 76 16.15 6.12 2.99
N THR A 77 15.06 6.83 2.75
CA THR A 77 14.11 6.54 1.68
C THR A 77 14.77 6.51 0.30
N ALA A 78 15.73 7.40 0.05
CA ALA A 78 16.44 7.46 -1.23
C ALA A 78 17.24 6.17 -1.52
N VAL A 79 17.94 5.62 -0.53
CA VAL A 79 18.70 4.36 -0.66
C VAL A 79 17.72 3.18 -0.88
N ILE A 80 16.59 3.17 -0.17
CA ILE A 80 15.56 2.15 -0.34
C ILE A 80 15.01 2.18 -1.77
N ILE A 81 14.68 3.35 -2.30
CA ILE A 81 14.21 3.54 -3.69
C ILE A 81 15.27 3.04 -4.68
N GLY A 82 16.54 3.39 -4.49
CA GLY A 82 17.63 2.91 -5.34
C GLY A 82 17.73 1.38 -5.37
N ALA A 83 17.56 0.72 -4.23
CA ALA A 83 17.55 -0.74 -4.14
C ALA A 83 16.35 -1.35 -4.88
N MET A 84 15.16 -0.74 -4.79
CA MET A 84 13.97 -1.20 -5.50
C MET A 84 14.14 -1.19 -7.02
N LEU A 85 14.86 -0.19 -7.55
CA LEU A 85 15.11 -0.05 -9.00
C LEU A 85 15.87 -1.23 -9.61
N ILE A 86 16.77 -1.83 -8.86
CA ILE A 86 17.60 -2.96 -9.31
C ILE A 86 16.99 -4.32 -8.98
N SER A 87 15.86 -4.34 -8.25
CA SER A 87 15.23 -5.57 -7.78
C SER A 87 14.54 -6.36 -8.89
N PRO A 88 14.85 -7.64 -9.07
CA PRO A 88 14.19 -8.49 -10.06
C PRO A 88 12.89 -9.14 -9.57
N LEU A 89 12.32 -8.74 -8.41
CA LEU A 89 11.15 -9.40 -7.81
C LEU A 89 9.87 -9.29 -8.64
N MET A 90 9.74 -8.25 -9.45
CA MET A 90 8.53 -7.99 -10.24
C MET A 90 8.30 -9.06 -11.33
N GLY A 91 9.36 -9.60 -11.93
CA GLY A 91 9.26 -10.57 -13.03
C GLY A 91 8.41 -11.79 -12.70
N PRO A 92 8.70 -12.56 -11.64
CA PRO A 92 7.91 -13.71 -11.23
C PRO A 92 6.45 -13.38 -10.91
N ILE A 93 6.17 -12.23 -10.31
CA ILE A 93 4.79 -11.84 -9.95
C ILE A 93 3.99 -11.55 -11.22
N MET A 94 4.55 -10.79 -12.15
CA MET A 94 3.93 -10.56 -13.46
C MET A 94 3.77 -11.88 -14.26
N GLY A 95 4.73 -12.79 -14.12
CA GLY A 95 4.65 -14.12 -14.72
C GLY A 95 3.48 -14.94 -14.20
N ILE A 96 3.15 -14.86 -12.89
CA ILE A 96 1.95 -15.48 -12.32
C ILE A 96 0.70 -14.85 -12.96
N GLY A 97 0.61 -13.52 -12.98
CA GLY A 97 -0.54 -12.78 -13.52
C GLY A 97 -0.75 -13.06 -15.02
N LEU A 98 0.32 -13.04 -15.81
CA LEU A 98 0.28 -13.41 -17.22
C LEU A 98 -0.20 -14.87 -17.40
N GLY A 99 0.41 -15.81 -16.68
CA GLY A 99 0.05 -17.23 -16.77
C GLY A 99 -1.42 -17.51 -16.46
N VAL A 100 -2.00 -16.80 -15.47
CA VAL A 100 -3.44 -16.85 -15.18
C VAL A 100 -4.25 -16.23 -16.32
N GLY A 101 -3.81 -15.11 -16.88
CA GLY A 101 -4.49 -14.39 -17.97
C GLY A 101 -4.60 -15.21 -19.25
N ILE A 102 -3.51 -15.87 -19.65
CA ILE A 102 -3.44 -16.68 -20.89
C ILE A 102 -3.67 -18.18 -20.67
N ASN A 103 -4.02 -18.61 -19.46
CA ASN A 103 -4.23 -20.02 -19.10
C ASN A 103 -2.95 -20.90 -19.23
N ASP A 104 -1.76 -20.38 -18.94
CA ASP A 104 -0.49 -21.10 -18.98
C ASP A 104 -0.09 -21.61 -17.60
N PHE A 105 -0.47 -22.85 -17.27
CA PHE A 105 -0.22 -23.45 -15.97
C PHE A 105 1.29 -23.67 -15.67
N GLU A 106 2.08 -24.00 -16.69
CA GLU A 106 3.53 -24.18 -16.53
C GLU A 106 4.22 -22.85 -16.17
N LEU A 107 3.76 -21.77 -16.81
CA LEU A 107 4.20 -20.41 -16.50
C LEU A 107 3.88 -20.05 -15.06
N ILE A 108 2.63 -20.31 -14.59
CA ILE A 108 2.22 -20.07 -13.21
C ILE A 108 3.12 -20.83 -12.24
N LYS A 109 3.30 -22.14 -12.45
CA LYS A 109 4.11 -23.01 -11.58
C LYS A 109 5.56 -22.54 -11.51
N THR A 110 6.16 -22.22 -12.64
CA THR A 110 7.55 -21.76 -12.74
C THR A 110 7.73 -20.41 -12.05
N SER A 111 6.81 -19.46 -12.29
CA SER A 111 6.81 -18.14 -11.69
C SER A 111 6.65 -18.21 -10.18
N PHE A 112 5.70 -19.01 -9.70
CA PHE A 112 5.48 -19.21 -8.26
C PHE A 112 6.70 -19.82 -7.57
N ARG A 113 7.31 -20.86 -8.16
CA ARG A 113 8.55 -21.44 -7.63
C ARG A 113 9.68 -20.44 -7.55
N ASN A 114 9.88 -19.63 -8.59
CA ASN A 114 10.93 -18.62 -8.62
C ASN A 114 10.66 -17.49 -7.63
N LEU A 115 9.39 -17.08 -7.46
CA LEU A 115 8.98 -16.12 -6.45
C LEU A 115 9.26 -16.64 -5.04
N ALA A 116 8.94 -17.91 -4.76
CA ALA A 116 9.21 -18.53 -3.48
C ALA A 116 10.72 -18.58 -3.17
N ILE A 117 11.54 -18.94 -4.16
CA ILE A 117 13.01 -18.92 -4.04
C ILE A 117 13.49 -17.48 -3.73
N ALA A 118 13.05 -16.50 -4.49
CA ALA A 118 13.41 -15.11 -4.29
C ALA A 118 13.00 -14.60 -2.90
N THR A 119 11.81 -14.95 -2.44
CA THR A 119 11.29 -14.61 -1.11
C THR A 119 12.16 -15.21 0.00
N ILE A 120 12.49 -16.50 -0.10
CA ILE A 120 13.33 -17.18 0.91
C ILE A 120 14.73 -16.55 0.96
N PHE A 121 15.39 -16.38 -0.20
CA PHE A 121 16.70 -15.74 -0.25
C PHE A 121 16.65 -14.29 0.24
N GLY A 122 15.59 -13.55 -0.10
CA GLY A 122 15.40 -12.19 0.36
C GLY A 122 15.29 -12.10 1.89
N ILE A 123 14.44 -12.92 2.50
CA ILE A 123 14.27 -12.97 3.95
C ILE A 123 15.58 -13.40 4.63
N LEU A 124 16.23 -14.47 4.15
CA LEU A 124 17.49 -14.96 4.71
C LEU A 124 18.61 -13.91 4.65
N THR A 125 18.75 -13.24 3.49
CA THR A 125 19.77 -12.19 3.31
C THR A 125 19.51 -11.00 4.24
N SER A 126 18.28 -10.56 4.35
CA SER A 126 17.91 -9.47 5.24
C SER A 126 18.08 -9.84 6.71
N THR A 127 17.65 -11.05 7.10
CA THR A 127 17.85 -11.56 8.47
C THR A 127 19.33 -11.58 8.81
N LEU A 128 20.17 -12.10 7.92
CA LEU A 128 21.63 -12.13 8.13
C LEU A 128 22.20 -10.73 8.31
N TYR A 129 21.77 -9.76 7.48
CA TYR A 129 22.19 -8.37 7.61
C TYR A 129 21.84 -7.81 9.00
N PHE A 130 20.59 -7.95 9.44
CA PHE A 130 20.14 -7.38 10.70
C PHE A 130 20.70 -8.10 11.94
N LEU A 131 21.06 -9.38 11.84
CA LEU A 131 21.78 -10.10 12.91
C LEU A 131 23.21 -9.57 13.10
N ILE A 132 23.86 -9.12 12.03
CA ILE A 132 25.23 -8.59 12.08
C ILE A 132 25.24 -7.08 12.39
N SER A 133 24.17 -6.38 12.07
CA SER A 133 24.07 -4.92 12.25
C SER A 133 24.07 -4.54 13.73
N PRO A 134 24.90 -3.57 14.15
CA PRO A 134 24.86 -3.05 15.53
C PRO A 134 23.65 -2.18 15.84
N LEU A 135 22.91 -1.74 14.81
CA LEU A 135 21.74 -0.89 14.94
C LEU A 135 20.46 -1.72 14.95
N ASN A 136 19.90 -1.95 16.14
CA ASN A 136 18.74 -2.82 16.34
C ASN A 136 17.42 -2.05 16.57
N GLU A 137 17.40 -0.74 16.37
CA GLU A 137 16.21 0.07 16.57
C GLU A 137 15.28 0.02 15.34
N ALA A 138 14.01 -0.26 15.58
CA ALA A 138 12.97 -0.19 14.56
C ALA A 138 12.66 1.29 14.22
N ARG A 139 13.22 1.79 13.13
CA ARG A 139 13.01 3.16 12.65
C ARG A 139 11.72 3.30 11.84
N SER A 140 11.31 4.54 11.56
CA SER A 140 10.03 4.85 10.93
C SER A 140 9.81 4.14 9.57
N GLU A 141 10.83 4.03 8.73
CA GLU A 141 10.74 3.31 7.46
C GLU A 141 10.47 1.80 7.64
N LEU A 142 11.03 1.17 8.67
CA LEU A 142 10.75 -0.22 9.04
C LEU A 142 9.31 -0.36 9.55
N LEU A 143 8.91 0.49 10.52
CA LEU A 143 7.59 0.43 11.14
C LEU A 143 6.47 0.68 10.14
N ALA A 144 6.66 1.58 9.17
CA ALA A 144 5.68 1.85 8.11
C ALA A 144 5.36 0.62 7.25
N ARG A 145 6.18 -0.43 7.28
CA ARG A 145 5.96 -1.66 6.51
C ARG A 145 5.34 -2.79 7.32
N THR A 146 5.02 -2.57 8.59
CA THR A 146 4.44 -3.60 9.48
C THR A 146 2.92 -3.56 9.56
N THR A 147 2.28 -2.50 9.06
CA THR A 147 0.83 -2.29 9.13
C THR A 147 0.25 -2.04 7.73
N PRO A 148 -0.11 -3.10 6.98
CA PRO A 148 -0.68 -2.96 5.64
C PRO A 148 -2.04 -2.27 5.66
N THR A 149 -2.29 -1.46 4.63
CA THR A 149 -3.50 -0.66 4.45
C THR A 149 -4.16 -0.91 3.10
N ILE A 150 -5.39 -0.42 2.91
CA ILE A 150 -6.06 -0.47 1.59
C ILE A 150 -5.30 0.36 0.54
N TYR A 151 -4.54 1.37 0.97
CA TYR A 151 -3.74 2.17 0.05
C TYR A 151 -2.64 1.33 -0.60
N ASP A 152 -2.03 0.39 0.15
CA ASP A 152 -1.05 -0.54 -0.39
C ASP A 152 -1.67 -1.44 -1.46
N VAL A 153 -2.90 -1.92 -1.24
CA VAL A 153 -3.69 -2.68 -2.21
C VAL A 153 -3.90 -1.89 -3.50
N LEU A 154 -4.34 -0.62 -3.38
CA LEU A 154 -4.58 0.24 -4.54
C LEU A 154 -3.28 0.55 -5.29
N ILE A 155 -2.21 0.86 -4.56
CA ILE A 155 -0.88 1.11 -5.15
C ILE A 155 -0.39 -0.13 -5.90
N ALA A 156 -0.48 -1.32 -5.29
CA ALA A 156 -0.09 -2.57 -5.92
C ALA A 156 -0.94 -2.87 -7.17
N PHE A 157 -2.24 -2.62 -7.13
CA PHE A 157 -3.15 -2.83 -8.24
C PHE A 157 -2.84 -1.89 -9.41
N PHE A 158 -2.81 -0.57 -9.20
CA PHE A 158 -2.50 0.38 -10.26
C PHE A 158 -1.06 0.27 -10.76
N GLY A 159 -0.10 -0.01 -9.85
CA GLY A 159 1.27 -0.33 -10.21
C GLY A 159 1.36 -1.57 -11.10
N GLY A 160 0.63 -2.63 -10.78
CA GLY A 160 0.55 -3.84 -11.60
C GLY A 160 -0.06 -3.60 -12.98
N LEU A 161 -1.12 -2.77 -13.09
CA LEU A 161 -1.67 -2.34 -14.39
C LEU A 161 -0.64 -1.53 -15.20
N ALA A 162 0.03 -0.58 -14.59
CA ALA A 162 1.08 0.18 -15.26
C ALA A 162 2.23 -0.74 -15.72
N GLY A 163 2.57 -1.76 -14.90
CA GLY A 163 3.59 -2.76 -15.22
C GLY A 163 3.28 -3.58 -16.46
N ILE A 164 2.05 -4.08 -16.58
CA ILE A 164 1.67 -4.88 -17.76
C ILE A 164 1.57 -4.01 -19.02
N VAL A 165 1.06 -2.77 -18.90
CA VAL A 165 1.05 -1.81 -20.02
C VAL A 165 2.48 -1.53 -20.49
N ALA A 166 3.39 -1.19 -19.57
CA ALA A 166 4.79 -0.92 -19.89
C ALA A 166 5.49 -2.13 -20.52
N SER A 167 5.19 -3.35 -20.04
CA SER A 167 5.79 -4.58 -20.57
C SER A 167 5.26 -4.97 -21.94
N SER A 168 4.10 -4.46 -22.33
CA SER A 168 3.45 -4.72 -23.63
C SER A 168 3.65 -3.60 -24.64
N THR A 169 4.44 -2.60 -24.36
CA THR A 169 4.78 -1.50 -25.28
C THR A 169 6.23 -1.61 -25.75
N ARG A 170 6.47 -1.12 -26.98
CA ARG A 170 7.81 -1.05 -27.58
C ARG A 170 8.73 -0.06 -26.84
N LEU A 171 8.13 0.99 -26.27
CA LEU A 171 8.83 2.02 -25.53
C LEU A 171 8.93 1.62 -24.04
N LYS A 172 9.82 0.66 -23.74
CA LYS A 172 9.99 0.15 -22.35
C LYS A 172 10.56 1.17 -21.37
N GLY A 173 11.33 2.12 -21.80
CA GLY A 173 11.88 3.28 -21.09
C GLY A 173 12.04 3.10 -19.57
N ASN A 174 11.78 4.17 -18.82
CA ASN A 174 11.89 4.22 -17.37
C ASN A 174 10.60 3.78 -16.63
N VAL A 175 9.56 3.32 -17.36
CA VAL A 175 8.27 2.98 -16.75
C VAL A 175 8.36 1.70 -15.91
N ILE A 176 9.06 0.66 -16.39
CA ILE A 176 9.21 -0.60 -15.65
C ILE A 176 9.94 -0.38 -14.31
N PRO A 177 11.10 0.33 -14.28
CA PRO A 177 11.72 0.70 -13.01
C PRO A 177 10.80 1.51 -12.09
N GLY A 178 10.04 2.49 -12.63
CA GLY A 178 9.09 3.28 -11.87
C GLY A 178 7.98 2.45 -11.21
N VAL A 179 7.47 1.44 -11.92
CA VAL A 179 6.48 0.51 -11.37
C VAL A 179 7.08 -0.36 -10.26
N ALA A 180 8.33 -0.81 -10.39
CA ALA A 180 9.01 -1.57 -9.33
C ALA A 180 9.17 -0.75 -8.04
N ILE A 181 9.39 0.58 -8.16
CA ILE A 181 9.39 1.50 -7.01
C ILE A 181 7.99 1.62 -6.41
N ALA A 182 6.98 1.89 -7.24
CA ALA A 182 5.61 2.12 -6.78
C ALA A 182 5.05 0.92 -6.01
N THR A 183 5.30 -0.30 -6.50
CA THR A 183 4.75 -1.53 -5.91
C THR A 183 5.45 -1.96 -4.62
N ALA A 184 6.56 -1.35 -4.25
CA ALA A 184 7.26 -1.47 -2.97
C ALA A 184 7.35 -2.92 -2.41
N LEU A 185 7.80 -3.88 -3.23
CA LEU A 185 7.88 -5.30 -2.83
C LEU A 185 9.07 -5.59 -1.89
N MET A 186 10.19 -4.90 -2.10
CA MET A 186 11.42 -5.21 -1.40
C MET A 186 11.43 -4.77 0.07
N PRO A 187 11.00 -3.56 0.44
CA PRO A 187 11.05 -3.11 1.83
C PRO A 187 10.27 -3.99 2.80
N PRO A 188 9.03 -4.44 2.49
CA PRO A 188 8.33 -5.37 3.36
C PRO A 188 9.06 -6.69 3.53
N LEU A 189 9.71 -7.20 2.47
CA LEU A 189 10.50 -8.43 2.55
C LEU A 189 11.71 -8.26 3.47
N CYS A 190 12.40 -7.11 3.40
CA CYS A 190 13.51 -6.77 4.29
C CYS A 190 13.04 -6.57 5.74
N THR A 191 11.89 -5.91 5.94
CA THR A 191 11.30 -5.73 7.28
C THR A 191 10.87 -7.07 7.90
N ALA A 192 10.40 -8.03 7.09
CA ALA A 192 10.16 -9.40 7.58
C ALA A 192 11.46 -10.04 8.07
N GLY A 193 12.58 -9.87 7.35
CA GLY A 193 13.90 -10.32 7.81
C GLY A 193 14.32 -9.64 9.12
N PHE A 194 14.08 -8.35 9.28
CA PHE A 194 14.28 -7.63 10.54
C PHE A 194 13.44 -8.20 11.67
N GLY A 195 12.17 -8.55 11.41
CA GLY A 195 11.28 -9.17 12.39
C GLY A 195 11.83 -10.48 12.93
N ILE A 196 12.45 -11.31 12.07
CA ILE A 196 13.13 -12.56 12.50
C ILE A 196 14.38 -12.23 13.31
N ALA A 197 15.24 -11.33 12.83
CA ALA A 197 16.49 -10.97 13.49
C ALA A 197 16.28 -10.36 14.88
N SER A 198 15.23 -9.54 15.05
CA SER A 198 14.87 -8.91 16.32
C SER A 198 14.01 -9.80 17.25
N GLY A 199 13.60 -10.99 16.79
CA GLY A 199 12.70 -11.87 17.54
C GLY A 199 11.26 -11.36 17.64
N ASN A 200 10.88 -10.36 16.85
CA ASN A 200 9.56 -9.74 16.89
C ASN A 200 8.64 -10.31 15.79
N LEU A 201 7.82 -11.28 16.16
CA LEU A 201 6.89 -11.93 15.24
C LEU A 201 5.82 -10.98 14.68
N THR A 202 5.45 -9.92 15.40
CA THR A 202 4.48 -8.92 14.91
C THR A 202 5.06 -8.19 13.71
N TYR A 203 6.32 -7.79 13.75
CA TYR A 203 7.01 -7.18 12.61
C TYR A 203 7.13 -8.14 11.43
N PHE A 204 7.49 -9.40 11.71
CA PHE A 204 7.57 -10.43 10.68
C PHE A 204 6.24 -10.61 9.95
N PHE A 205 5.18 -10.95 10.69
CA PHE A 205 3.88 -11.26 10.07
C PHE A 205 3.24 -10.03 9.41
N GLY A 206 3.35 -8.84 10.00
CA GLY A 206 2.85 -7.60 9.41
C GLY A 206 3.52 -7.28 8.07
N ALA A 207 4.84 -7.32 8.04
CA ALA A 207 5.61 -7.03 6.83
C ALA A 207 5.46 -8.14 5.76
N PHE A 208 5.47 -9.40 6.17
CA PHE A 208 5.25 -10.51 5.24
C PHE A 208 3.85 -10.48 4.63
N TYR A 209 2.84 -10.12 5.42
CA TYR A 209 1.48 -9.94 4.93
C TYR A 209 1.39 -8.79 3.92
N LEU A 210 2.06 -7.64 4.16
CA LEU A 210 2.15 -6.55 3.19
C LEU A 210 2.81 -7.01 1.88
N TYR A 211 3.90 -7.76 1.96
CA TYR A 211 4.55 -8.35 0.79
C TYR A 211 3.60 -9.26 0.00
N MET A 212 2.83 -10.11 0.70
CA MET A 212 1.84 -11.00 0.08
C MET A 212 0.71 -10.23 -0.60
N ILE A 213 0.16 -9.20 0.06
CA ILE A 213 -0.86 -8.32 -0.53
C ILE A 213 -0.34 -7.71 -1.83
N ASN A 214 0.81 -7.06 -1.80
CA ASN A 214 1.39 -6.43 -2.98
C ASN A 214 1.58 -7.44 -4.10
N SER A 215 2.12 -8.62 -3.81
CA SER A 215 2.32 -9.68 -4.80
C SER A 215 1.01 -10.16 -5.44
N VAL A 216 -0.02 -10.40 -4.63
CA VAL A 216 -1.33 -10.88 -5.09
C VAL A 216 -2.01 -9.83 -5.97
N PHE A 217 -2.01 -8.56 -5.55
CA PHE A 217 -2.71 -7.51 -6.30
C PHE A 217 -1.98 -7.08 -7.56
N ILE A 218 -0.64 -7.13 -7.60
CA ILE A 218 0.12 -6.96 -8.85
C ILE A 218 -0.20 -8.10 -9.83
N ALA A 219 -0.18 -9.35 -9.38
CA ALA A 219 -0.52 -10.50 -10.22
C ALA A 219 -1.96 -10.42 -10.74
N PHE A 220 -2.91 -10.02 -9.89
CA PHE A 220 -4.31 -9.80 -10.28
C PHE A 220 -4.45 -8.68 -11.31
N ALA A 221 -3.80 -7.53 -11.10
CA ALA A 221 -3.79 -6.42 -12.03
C ALA A 221 -3.18 -6.82 -13.38
N THR A 222 -2.07 -7.56 -13.35
CA THR A 222 -1.45 -8.12 -14.56
C THR A 222 -2.44 -9.05 -15.29
N THR A 223 -3.13 -9.95 -14.57
CA THR A 223 -4.15 -10.84 -15.15
C THR A 223 -5.27 -10.04 -15.81
N LEU A 224 -5.75 -9.00 -15.15
CA LEU A 224 -6.79 -8.12 -15.69
C LEU A 224 -6.31 -7.37 -16.93
N GLY A 225 -5.10 -6.81 -16.90
CA GLY A 225 -4.49 -6.12 -18.03
C GLY A 225 -4.34 -7.04 -19.25
N VAL A 226 -3.82 -8.25 -19.06
CA VAL A 226 -3.70 -9.29 -20.11
C VAL A 226 -5.07 -9.62 -20.73
N LYS A 227 -6.12 -9.75 -19.90
CA LYS A 227 -7.49 -10.01 -20.39
C LYS A 227 -8.06 -8.82 -21.15
N LEU A 228 -7.85 -7.60 -20.67
CA LEU A 228 -8.29 -6.36 -21.34
C LEU A 228 -7.57 -6.14 -22.66
N MET A 229 -6.31 -6.55 -22.76
CA MET A 229 -5.53 -6.50 -24.01
C MET A 229 -5.87 -7.64 -24.98
N HIS A 230 -6.78 -8.57 -24.60
CA HIS A 230 -7.25 -9.69 -25.42
C HIS A 230 -6.13 -10.64 -25.86
N PHE A 231 -5.15 -10.91 -24.99
CA PHE A 231 -4.10 -11.90 -25.30
C PHE A 231 -4.70 -13.27 -25.56
N SER A 232 -4.10 -14.00 -26.50
CA SER A 232 -4.53 -15.34 -26.94
C SER A 232 -4.38 -16.33 -25.79
N LYS A 233 -5.48 -17.02 -25.46
CA LYS A 233 -5.49 -18.01 -24.38
C LYS A 233 -5.00 -19.36 -24.91
N LYS A 234 -4.15 -20.03 -24.13
CA LYS A 234 -3.87 -21.44 -24.37
C LYS A 234 -5.12 -22.27 -24.08
N THR A 235 -5.47 -23.15 -24.97
CA THR A 235 -6.55 -24.13 -24.75
C THR A 235 -6.07 -25.14 -23.71
N PHE A 236 -6.79 -25.25 -22.60
CA PHE A 236 -6.54 -26.33 -21.64
C PHE A 236 -6.92 -27.67 -22.30
N VAL A 237 -6.04 -28.63 -22.15
CA VAL A 237 -6.36 -30.04 -22.49
C VAL A 237 -7.49 -30.55 -21.59
N ASP A 238 -7.64 -29.99 -20.41
CA ASP A 238 -8.71 -30.30 -19.43
C ASP A 238 -9.41 -28.99 -18.95
N PRO A 239 -10.67 -28.76 -19.42
CA PRO A 239 -11.46 -27.57 -19.02
C PRO A 239 -11.72 -27.46 -17.52
N VAL A 240 -11.76 -28.59 -16.79
CA VAL A 240 -11.98 -28.63 -15.33
C VAL A 240 -10.80 -28.01 -14.60
N ARG A 241 -9.57 -28.24 -15.04
CA ARG A 241 -8.37 -27.62 -14.49
C ARG A 241 -8.40 -26.09 -14.62
N GLY A 242 -8.85 -25.57 -15.75
CA GLY A 242 -8.95 -24.13 -15.97
C GLY A 242 -9.85 -23.42 -14.98
N LYS A 243 -11.06 -23.99 -14.76
CA LYS A 243 -12.01 -23.47 -13.76
C LYS A 243 -11.44 -23.53 -12.33
N LYS A 244 -10.76 -24.62 -11.99
CA LYS A 244 -10.15 -24.80 -10.66
C LYS A 244 -9.06 -23.77 -10.37
N VAL A 245 -8.19 -23.48 -11.34
CA VAL A 245 -7.15 -22.44 -11.21
C VAL A 245 -7.80 -21.06 -11.00
N GLN A 246 -8.82 -20.71 -11.78
CA GLN A 246 -9.53 -19.44 -11.61
C GLN A 246 -10.18 -19.33 -10.24
N GLN A 247 -10.82 -20.40 -9.75
CA GLN A 247 -11.41 -20.41 -8.40
C GLN A 247 -10.35 -20.20 -7.32
N ILE A 248 -9.20 -20.88 -7.41
CA ILE A 248 -8.09 -20.70 -6.45
C ILE A 248 -7.62 -19.25 -6.46
N VAL A 249 -7.41 -18.64 -7.62
CA VAL A 249 -6.96 -17.24 -7.74
C VAL A 249 -7.97 -16.28 -7.09
N TYR A 250 -9.27 -16.41 -7.41
CA TYR A 250 -10.30 -15.56 -6.79
C TYR A 250 -10.40 -15.77 -5.27
N THR A 251 -10.24 -17.01 -4.80
CA THR A 251 -10.22 -17.31 -3.36
C THR A 251 -9.03 -16.64 -2.68
N ILE A 252 -7.83 -16.69 -3.26
CA ILE A 252 -6.64 -16.03 -2.71
C ILE A 252 -6.86 -14.52 -2.64
N ILE A 253 -7.38 -13.90 -3.71
CA ILE A 253 -7.69 -12.46 -3.74
C ILE A 253 -8.68 -12.11 -2.63
N PHE A 254 -9.76 -12.88 -2.49
CA PHE A 254 -10.77 -12.63 -1.48
C PHE A 254 -10.21 -12.76 -0.05
N VAL A 255 -9.46 -13.82 0.21
CA VAL A 255 -8.83 -14.08 1.53
C VAL A 255 -7.81 -13.00 1.90
N THR A 256 -7.07 -12.46 0.94
CA THR A 256 -6.11 -11.36 1.21
C THR A 256 -6.81 -10.00 1.32
N MET A 257 -7.93 -9.78 0.63
CA MET A 257 -8.64 -8.51 0.63
C MET A 257 -9.40 -8.25 1.94
N VAL A 258 -10.05 -9.27 2.49
CA VAL A 258 -10.90 -9.11 3.68
C VAL A 258 -10.13 -8.57 4.90
N PRO A 259 -8.98 -9.14 5.32
CA PRO A 259 -8.22 -8.60 6.43
C PRO A 259 -7.69 -7.18 6.15
N SER A 260 -7.30 -6.89 4.91
CA SER A 260 -6.82 -5.56 4.51
C SER A 260 -7.89 -4.49 4.67
N ILE A 261 -9.13 -4.78 4.26
CA ILE A 261 -10.28 -3.88 4.46
C ILE A 261 -10.54 -3.66 5.96
N TYR A 262 -10.50 -4.73 6.76
CA TYR A 262 -10.72 -4.64 8.21
C TYR A 262 -9.66 -3.78 8.91
N ILE A 263 -8.37 -4.00 8.61
CA ILE A 263 -7.27 -3.20 9.16
C ILE A 263 -7.43 -1.73 8.77
N THR A 264 -7.76 -1.46 7.51
CA THR A 264 -7.99 -0.09 7.02
C THR A 264 -9.16 0.58 7.72
N TYR A 265 -10.28 -0.12 7.89
CA TYR A 265 -11.44 0.41 8.61
C TYR A 265 -11.06 0.83 10.03
N ASN A 266 -10.34 -0.03 10.76
CA ASN A 266 -9.86 0.29 12.09
C ASN A 266 -8.87 1.47 12.10
N MET A 267 -7.95 1.52 11.14
CA MET A 267 -7.01 2.62 10.98
C MET A 267 -7.73 3.96 10.73
N ILE A 268 -8.70 3.98 9.83
CA ILE A 268 -9.50 5.18 9.54
C ILE A 268 -10.26 5.62 10.79
N LYS A 269 -10.88 4.68 11.51
CA LYS A 269 -11.60 4.96 12.76
C LYS A 269 -10.66 5.58 13.80
N THR A 270 -9.48 5.02 13.99
CA THR A 270 -8.47 5.53 14.92
C THR A 270 -7.99 6.92 14.51
N ASN A 271 -7.66 7.15 13.24
CA ASN A 271 -7.21 8.45 12.75
C ASN A 271 -8.28 9.55 12.90
N ILE A 272 -9.55 9.22 12.65
CA ILE A 272 -10.66 10.17 12.86
C ILE A 272 -10.78 10.49 14.35
N PHE A 273 -10.68 9.48 15.23
CA PHE A 273 -10.71 9.68 16.68
C PHE A 273 -9.56 10.56 17.15
N GLU A 274 -8.33 10.26 16.75
CA GLU A 274 -7.13 11.07 17.10
C GLU A 274 -7.23 12.50 16.59
N THR A 275 -7.73 12.69 15.36
CA THR A 275 -7.93 14.03 14.79
C THR A 275 -8.95 14.83 15.59
N ASN A 276 -10.07 14.22 15.95
CA ASN A 276 -11.11 14.85 16.76
C ASN A 276 -10.63 15.13 18.18
N ALA A 277 -9.89 14.20 18.80
CA ALA A 277 -9.29 14.36 20.12
C ALA A 277 -8.27 15.51 20.13
N ASN A 278 -7.42 15.60 19.10
CA ASN A 278 -6.47 16.70 18.97
C ASN A 278 -7.17 18.06 18.82
N ARG A 279 -8.24 18.12 18.01
CA ARG A 279 -9.06 19.32 17.86
C ARG A 279 -9.73 19.72 19.20
N PHE A 280 -10.27 18.75 19.91
CA PHE A 280 -10.86 18.96 21.23
C PHE A 280 -9.82 19.52 22.22
N ILE A 281 -8.64 18.86 22.31
CA ILE A 281 -7.57 19.32 23.20
C ILE A 281 -7.15 20.75 22.86
N THR A 282 -6.94 21.06 21.58
CA THR A 282 -6.45 22.36 21.14
C THR A 282 -7.49 23.48 21.35
N ASN A 283 -8.78 23.21 21.14
CA ASN A 283 -9.81 24.23 21.18
C ASN A 283 -10.42 24.43 22.57
N GLU A 284 -10.56 23.35 23.35
CA GLU A 284 -11.30 23.36 24.59
C GLU A 284 -10.42 23.34 25.85
N ILE A 285 -9.22 22.75 25.77
CA ILE A 285 -8.28 22.71 26.89
C ILE A 285 -7.36 23.92 26.79
N ASN A 286 -7.95 25.11 26.99
CA ASN A 286 -7.24 26.39 27.03
C ASN A 286 -7.62 27.13 28.31
N PHE A 287 -6.96 26.75 29.41
CA PHE A 287 -7.18 27.39 30.71
C PHE A 287 -6.08 28.40 30.99
N PRO A 288 -6.39 29.58 31.57
CA PRO A 288 -5.40 30.62 31.83
C PRO A 288 -4.24 30.13 32.71
N ASN A 289 -3.02 30.42 32.31
CA ASN A 289 -1.79 29.99 32.98
C ASN A 289 -1.63 28.47 33.14
N THR A 290 -2.17 27.70 32.17
CA THR A 290 -2.04 26.24 32.16
C THR A 290 -1.58 25.80 30.79
N PHE A 291 -0.62 24.87 30.76
CA PHE A 291 -0.03 24.35 29.51
C PHE A 291 -0.21 22.84 29.41
N VAL A 292 -0.56 22.37 28.22
CA VAL A 292 -0.58 20.95 27.90
C VAL A 292 0.86 20.49 27.67
N VAL A 293 1.39 19.66 28.55
CA VAL A 293 2.76 19.15 28.48
C VAL A 293 2.83 17.81 27.80
N ASN A 294 1.83 16.97 28.04
CA ASN A 294 1.73 15.66 27.39
C ASN A 294 0.28 15.31 27.08
N LYS A 295 0.09 14.58 25.99
CA LYS A 295 -1.21 14.04 25.60
C LYS A 295 -1.04 12.60 25.18
N HIS A 296 -1.89 11.72 25.67
CA HIS A 296 -1.95 10.33 25.33
C HIS A 296 -3.37 9.99 24.85
N ILE A 297 -3.52 9.68 23.57
CA ILE A 297 -4.81 9.42 22.94
C ILE A 297 -4.86 7.93 22.58
N LEU A 298 -5.80 7.20 23.17
CA LEU A 298 -6.09 5.81 22.87
C LEU A 298 -7.53 5.73 22.34
N GLN A 299 -7.90 4.64 21.68
CA GLN A 299 -9.19 4.52 20.97
C GLN A 299 -10.44 4.91 21.78
N ASP A 300 -10.42 4.77 23.11
CA ASP A 300 -11.56 5.05 23.98
C ASP A 300 -11.21 6.01 25.14
N SER A 301 -10.01 6.57 25.14
CA SER A 301 -9.56 7.44 26.23
C SER A 301 -8.62 8.54 25.76
N ILE A 302 -8.78 9.70 26.36
CA ILE A 302 -7.93 10.87 26.17
C ILE A 302 -7.34 11.20 27.56
N SER A 303 -6.02 11.10 27.66
CA SER A 303 -5.28 11.50 28.86
C SER A 303 -4.43 12.73 28.52
N VAL A 304 -4.61 13.80 29.27
CA VAL A 304 -3.89 15.06 29.08
C VAL A 304 -3.18 15.43 30.38
N THR A 305 -1.90 15.70 30.28
CA THR A 305 -1.11 16.20 31.40
C THR A 305 -0.97 17.72 31.32
N LEU A 306 -1.50 18.41 32.30
CA LEU A 306 -1.47 19.87 32.42
C LEU A 306 -0.47 20.30 33.48
N ILE A 307 0.24 21.38 33.24
CA ILE A 307 1.08 22.06 34.24
C ILE A 307 0.65 23.52 34.33
N GLY A 308 0.46 24.03 35.55
CA GLY A 308 0.07 25.41 35.78
C GLY A 308 -0.90 25.56 36.94
N LYS A 309 -1.85 26.46 36.77
CA LYS A 309 -2.88 26.74 37.78
C LYS A 309 -3.86 25.57 37.88
N GLU A 310 -4.36 25.32 39.10
CA GLU A 310 -5.36 24.28 39.35
C GLU A 310 -6.64 24.50 38.52
N VAL A 311 -7.08 23.47 37.82
CA VAL A 311 -8.28 23.50 36.99
C VAL A 311 -9.47 23.02 37.84
N PRO A 312 -10.52 23.86 38.01
CA PRO A 312 -11.69 23.49 38.81
C PRO A 312 -12.42 22.24 38.27
N GLU A 313 -13.02 21.46 39.17
CA GLU A 313 -13.79 20.28 38.78
C GLU A 313 -15.01 20.63 37.90
N ASP A 314 -15.64 21.78 38.13
CA ASP A 314 -16.74 22.29 37.32
C ASP A 314 -16.32 22.46 35.82
N TYR A 315 -15.10 22.93 35.58
CA TYR A 315 -14.55 23.06 34.25
C TYR A 315 -14.32 21.71 33.60
N LEU A 316 -13.85 20.73 34.37
CA LEU A 316 -13.69 19.34 33.86
C LEU A 316 -15.04 18.71 33.51
N ALA A 317 -16.12 19.01 34.25
CA ALA A 317 -17.47 18.57 33.93
C ALA A 317 -17.97 19.19 32.62
N ILE A 318 -17.70 20.47 32.37
CA ILE A 318 -18.00 21.15 31.10
C ILE A 318 -17.23 20.52 29.94
N LEU A 319 -15.94 20.26 30.12
CA LEU A 319 -15.13 19.58 29.09
C LEU A 319 -15.68 18.22 28.72
N ARG A 320 -16.14 17.41 29.69
CA ARG A 320 -16.78 16.12 29.42
C ARG A 320 -18.07 16.25 28.61
N GLN A 321 -18.88 17.28 28.84
CA GLN A 321 -20.08 17.54 28.04
C GLN A 321 -19.75 17.96 26.60
N LYS A 322 -18.66 18.68 26.39
CA LYS A 322 -18.22 19.11 25.05
C LYS A 322 -17.64 18.00 24.18
N LEU A 323 -17.27 16.86 24.74
CA LEU A 323 -16.77 15.71 23.97
C LEU A 323 -17.74 15.29 22.85
N SER A 324 -19.04 15.37 23.09
CA SER A 324 -20.07 15.02 22.07
C SER A 324 -20.01 15.92 20.85
N GLN A 325 -19.66 17.20 21.00
CA GLN A 325 -19.53 18.15 19.87
C GLN A 325 -18.40 17.77 18.91
N TYR A 326 -17.40 17.04 19.41
CA TYR A 326 -16.24 16.56 18.65
C TYR A 326 -16.38 15.08 18.20
N LYS A 327 -17.58 14.49 18.30
CA LYS A 327 -17.83 13.07 18.01
C LYS A 327 -16.96 12.11 18.84
N LEU A 328 -16.75 12.46 20.11
CA LEU A 328 -15.96 11.71 21.10
C LEU A 328 -16.88 11.16 22.21
N GLU A 329 -18.09 10.77 21.87
CA GLU A 329 -19.08 10.23 22.82
C GLU A 329 -18.57 8.93 23.45
N GLY A 330 -18.74 8.79 24.78
CA GLY A 330 -18.29 7.62 25.52
C GLY A 330 -16.77 7.57 25.81
N THR A 331 -16.00 8.57 25.36
CA THR A 331 -14.55 8.64 25.62
C THR A 331 -14.26 9.02 27.08
N ARG A 332 -13.34 8.30 27.71
CA ARG A 332 -12.85 8.64 29.06
C ARG A 332 -11.84 9.80 28.96
N LEU A 333 -12.20 10.94 29.51
CA LEU A 333 -11.28 12.08 29.67
C LEU A 333 -10.59 12.01 31.03
N SER A 334 -9.27 11.82 31.03
CA SER A 334 -8.41 11.88 32.21
C SER A 334 -7.50 13.08 32.10
N VAL A 335 -7.56 13.95 33.11
CA VAL A 335 -6.70 15.11 33.21
C VAL A 335 -5.78 14.93 34.42
N LEU A 336 -4.49 14.83 34.17
CA LEU A 336 -3.44 14.80 35.19
C LEU A 336 -2.89 16.21 35.35
N GLN A 337 -2.79 16.66 36.57
CA GLN A 337 -2.39 18.03 36.85
C GLN A 337 -1.13 18.09 37.72
N GLY A 338 -0.09 18.76 37.22
CA GLY A 338 1.08 19.16 37.96
C GLY A 338 0.96 20.63 38.41
N LEU A 339 1.06 20.89 39.72
CA LEU A 339 1.05 22.24 40.24
C LEU A 339 2.45 22.86 40.10
N THR A 340 2.55 24.06 39.52
CA THR A 340 3.76 24.88 39.60
C THR A 340 3.72 25.69 40.88
N GLN A 341 4.65 25.44 41.79
CA GLN A 341 4.93 26.40 42.86
C GLN A 341 5.73 27.59 42.29
N GLU A 342 5.14 28.75 42.24
CA GLU A 342 5.86 29.99 42.00
C GLU A 342 6.86 30.17 43.16
N LYS A 343 8.15 29.97 42.93
CA LYS A 343 9.18 30.42 43.86
C LYS A 343 9.26 31.93 43.71
N GLU A 344 8.62 32.68 44.65
CA GLU A 344 8.95 34.08 44.84
C GLU A 344 10.47 34.17 45.06
N LYS A 345 11.16 34.85 44.15
CA LYS A 345 12.52 35.31 44.41
C LYS A 345 12.39 36.41 45.44
N GLY A 346 12.65 36.07 46.70
CA GLY A 346 12.90 37.07 47.75
C GLY A 346 14.00 38.03 47.28
N GLN A 347 13.71 39.30 47.47
CA GLN A 347 14.60 40.45 47.27
C GLN A 347 15.90 40.30 48.05
#